data_f546e9cbd4428ba39e8100c409038f18
#
_entry.id   f546e9cbd4428ba39e8100c409038f18
#
_cell.length_a   1.000
_cell.length_b   1.000
_cell.length_c   1.000
_cell.angle_alpha   90.00
_cell.angle_beta   90.00
_cell.angle_gamma   90.00
#
_symmetry.space_group_name_H-M   'P 1'
#
loop_
_entity.id
_entity.type
_entity.pdbx_description
1 polymer ?
#
loop_
_entity_poly.entity_id
_entity_poly.type
_entity_poly.pdbx_seq_one_letter_code
_entity_poly.pdbx_strand_id
1 'polypeptide(L)'
;MPLARVVAEYQGKLPKFFKRYQIQPVWRADRPQKGRFREFYQCDVDAIGSTSAVVEAEVCAAVSDVLIRLGFTDFTIRLNHRDVLRGLLDSAGVVAALHDAALVAIDKLDRVGADGVKAELVRRGVGEDAAAAALAAFASDTSADNAAVDGRLASLLAGQGSGVAGLQNLRQILSNSTVTSAGRHIRLDASLARGLSYYTGAIFEVAVPDLAGSLGGGGRYDNLVGMFSGQSVPACGFSLGLERILVVMGERGMFPPEVAVSGPDVLVTLWNDQAAGESIALARDLRSAGLRVEVYPEADKIGKQLKYASARGARFVTIVGDDERAKGAANVKQLATGDQQTIPVSDLGAWLRARL
;
A
#
# COMPACT_ATOMS: atom_id res chain seq x y z
N MET A 1 -18.74 -3.10 -2.66
CA MET A 1 -20.08 -3.75 -2.58
C MET A 1 -20.51 -4.05 -1.14
N PRO A 2 -19.78 -4.78 -0.25
CA PRO A 2 -20.24 -5.06 1.11
C PRO A 2 -20.59 -3.80 1.91
N LEU A 3 -19.74 -2.76 1.90
CA LEU A 3 -20.01 -1.50 2.58
C LEU A 3 -21.30 -0.83 2.11
N ALA A 4 -21.53 -0.77 0.80
CA ALA A 4 -22.75 -0.15 0.25
C ALA A 4 -24.02 -0.84 0.74
N ARG A 5 -24.01 -2.17 0.87
CA ARG A 5 -25.13 -2.94 1.46
C ARG A 5 -25.32 -2.63 2.93
N VAL A 6 -24.24 -2.59 3.71
CA VAL A 6 -24.32 -2.24 5.15
C VAL A 6 -24.87 -0.83 5.33
N VAL A 7 -24.41 0.14 4.54
CA VAL A 7 -24.92 1.52 4.61
C VAL A 7 -26.40 1.57 4.23
N ALA A 8 -26.82 0.88 3.18
CA ALA A 8 -28.23 0.84 2.77
C ALA A 8 -29.13 0.21 3.85
N GLU A 9 -28.68 -0.89 4.48
CA GLU A 9 -29.43 -1.61 5.50
C GLU A 9 -29.53 -0.85 6.83
N TYR A 10 -28.45 -0.16 7.22
CA TYR A 10 -28.37 0.53 8.51
C TYR A 10 -28.43 2.06 8.40
N GLN A 11 -28.87 2.61 7.25
CA GLN A 11 -28.89 4.05 6.98
C GLN A 11 -29.52 4.88 8.11
N GLY A 12 -30.62 4.41 8.71
CA GLY A 12 -31.29 5.08 9.81
C GLY A 12 -30.58 5.03 11.17
N LYS A 13 -29.51 4.22 11.29
CA LYS A 13 -28.70 4.06 12.51
C LYS A 13 -27.32 4.69 12.40
N LEU A 14 -26.88 5.01 11.18
CA LEU A 14 -25.57 5.62 10.94
C LEU A 14 -25.65 7.15 11.11
N PRO A 15 -24.57 7.80 11.55
CA PRO A 15 -24.51 9.26 11.57
C PRO A 15 -24.61 9.83 10.14
N LYS A 16 -25.11 11.07 10.02
CA LYS A 16 -25.23 11.77 8.74
C LYS A 16 -23.94 11.77 7.93
N PHE A 17 -22.79 12.00 8.60
CA PHE A 17 -21.46 11.90 8.02
C PHE A 17 -20.76 10.71 8.63
N PHE A 18 -20.78 9.59 7.92
CA PHE A 18 -20.21 8.34 8.38
C PHE A 18 -18.83 8.14 7.76
N LYS A 19 -17.80 8.10 8.61
CA LYS A 19 -16.42 7.80 8.22
C LYS A 19 -16.00 6.47 8.82
N ARG A 20 -15.32 5.65 8.04
CA ARG A 20 -14.79 4.38 8.51
C ARG A 20 -13.41 4.11 7.93
N TYR A 21 -12.64 3.25 8.58
CA TYR A 21 -11.57 2.49 7.94
C TYR A 21 -11.80 0.99 8.16
N GLN A 22 -11.20 0.17 7.30
CA GLN A 22 -11.28 -1.28 7.40
C GLN A 22 -10.02 -1.90 6.81
N ILE A 23 -9.37 -2.79 7.58
CA ILE A 23 -8.20 -3.54 7.16
C ILE A 23 -8.56 -5.02 7.25
N GLN A 24 -8.66 -5.68 6.10
CA GLN A 24 -9.09 -7.07 6.04
C GLN A 24 -8.60 -7.77 4.77
N PRO A 25 -8.54 -9.13 4.78
CA PRO A 25 -8.27 -9.89 3.58
C PRO A 25 -9.44 -9.76 2.57
N VAL A 26 -9.06 -9.73 1.29
CA VAL A 26 -9.99 -9.78 0.16
C VAL A 26 -9.50 -10.83 -0.85
N TRP A 27 -10.43 -11.39 -1.62
CA TRP A 27 -10.14 -12.43 -2.60
C TRP A 27 -10.56 -11.99 -3.99
N ARG A 28 -9.69 -12.20 -4.99
CA ARG A 28 -9.97 -11.93 -6.40
C ARG A 28 -9.51 -13.09 -7.26
N ALA A 29 -10.30 -13.47 -8.26
CA ALA A 29 -9.94 -14.50 -9.24
C ALA A 29 -8.96 -13.99 -10.31
N ASP A 30 -8.07 -13.08 -9.96
CA ASP A 30 -7.08 -12.50 -10.84
C ASP A 30 -5.97 -13.50 -11.20
N ARG A 31 -5.33 -13.30 -12.36
CA ARG A 31 -4.11 -14.05 -12.71
C ARG A 31 -2.97 -13.55 -11.81
N PRO A 32 -2.33 -14.43 -11.01
CA PRO A 32 -1.23 -14.04 -10.13
C PRO A 32 -0.04 -13.50 -10.94
N GLN A 33 0.55 -12.42 -10.42
CA GLN A 33 1.82 -11.85 -10.90
C GLN A 33 2.45 -11.01 -9.78
N LYS A 34 3.67 -10.50 -9.98
CA LYS A 34 4.32 -9.64 -8.98
C LYS A 34 3.40 -8.49 -8.54
N GLY A 35 3.18 -8.36 -7.23
CA GLY A 35 2.28 -7.36 -6.64
C GLY A 35 0.79 -7.56 -6.94
N ARG A 36 0.38 -8.73 -7.47
CA ARG A 36 -1.02 -9.09 -7.69
C ARG A 36 -1.28 -10.51 -7.18
N PHE A 37 -2.00 -10.59 -6.08
CA PHE A 37 -2.32 -11.83 -5.37
C PHE A 37 -3.81 -12.14 -5.49
N ARG A 38 -4.19 -13.40 -5.27
CA ARG A 38 -5.59 -13.82 -5.22
C ARG A 38 -6.22 -13.59 -3.87
N GLU A 39 -5.42 -13.63 -2.81
CA GLU A 39 -5.75 -13.22 -1.44
C GLU A 39 -4.76 -12.16 -1.02
N PHE A 40 -5.25 -11.03 -0.51
CA PHE A 40 -4.43 -9.90 -0.08
C PHE A 40 -5.24 -9.00 0.85
N TYR A 41 -4.55 -8.17 1.63
CA TYR A 41 -5.19 -7.19 2.50
C TYR A 41 -5.46 -5.88 1.78
N GLN A 42 -6.67 -5.37 1.93
CA GLN A 42 -7.01 -3.99 1.59
C GLN A 42 -7.14 -3.15 2.85
N CYS A 43 -6.53 -1.97 2.82
CA CYS A 43 -6.68 -0.93 3.82
C CYS A 43 -7.58 0.15 3.23
N ASP A 44 -8.87 0.05 3.55
CA ASP A 44 -9.91 0.92 3.01
C ASP A 44 -10.19 2.08 3.96
N VAL A 45 -10.41 3.26 3.41
CA VAL A 45 -10.95 4.43 4.09
C VAL A 45 -12.12 4.97 3.28
N ASP A 46 -13.25 5.22 3.92
CA ASP A 46 -14.46 5.74 3.27
C ASP A 46 -15.13 6.84 4.12
N ALA A 47 -15.67 7.83 3.42
CA ALA A 47 -16.49 8.88 4.00
C ALA A 47 -17.80 8.99 3.20
N ILE A 48 -18.93 8.92 3.89
CA ILE A 48 -20.26 8.82 3.32
C ILE A 48 -21.14 9.96 3.86
N GLY A 49 -22.03 10.49 3.02
CA GLY A 49 -23.04 11.49 3.40
C GLY A 49 -22.71 12.92 2.98
N SER A 50 -21.60 13.19 2.28
CA SER A 50 -21.22 14.54 1.85
C SER A 50 -20.76 14.60 0.40
N THR A 51 -21.17 15.65 -0.33
CA THR A 51 -20.71 16.00 -1.68
C THR A 51 -19.55 16.99 -1.67
N SER A 52 -19.11 17.44 -0.49
CA SER A 52 -18.06 18.45 -0.35
C SER A 52 -16.70 17.91 -0.79
N ALA A 53 -15.93 18.71 -1.55
CA ALA A 53 -14.56 18.41 -1.96
C ALA A 53 -13.57 18.31 -0.77
N VAL A 54 -13.98 18.70 0.42
CA VAL A 54 -13.25 18.48 1.67
C VAL A 54 -13.05 16.99 1.93
N VAL A 55 -14.05 16.17 1.57
CA VAL A 55 -13.99 14.71 1.77
C VAL A 55 -12.86 14.10 0.97
N GLU A 56 -12.75 14.46 -0.32
CA GLU A 56 -11.67 13.99 -1.17
C GLU A 56 -10.30 14.42 -0.67
N ALA A 57 -10.17 15.69 -0.23
CA ALA A 57 -8.93 16.21 0.33
C ALA A 57 -8.52 15.47 1.61
N GLU A 58 -9.47 15.18 2.52
CA GLU A 58 -9.22 14.39 3.74
C GLU A 58 -8.80 12.95 3.42
N VAL A 59 -9.45 12.30 2.46
CA VAL A 59 -9.11 10.94 2.03
C VAL A 59 -7.69 10.91 1.45
N CYS A 60 -7.34 11.87 0.60
CA CYS A 60 -5.98 11.99 0.06
C CYS A 60 -4.94 12.29 1.16
N ALA A 61 -5.28 13.13 2.15
CA ALA A 61 -4.42 13.42 3.29
C ALA A 61 -4.16 12.17 4.13
N ALA A 62 -5.20 11.40 4.46
CA ALA A 62 -5.06 10.16 5.22
C ALA A 62 -4.14 9.15 4.52
N VAL A 63 -4.31 8.97 3.20
CA VAL A 63 -3.45 8.09 2.38
C VAL A 63 -2.00 8.60 2.36
N SER A 64 -1.81 9.91 2.19
CA SER A 64 -0.48 10.54 2.21
C SER A 64 0.22 10.36 3.56
N ASP A 65 -0.49 10.60 4.67
CA ASP A 65 0.04 10.44 6.03
C ASP A 65 0.50 9.00 6.30
N VAL A 66 -0.27 8.00 5.86
CA VAL A 66 0.12 6.59 5.98
C VAL A 66 1.42 6.31 5.24
N LEU A 67 1.52 6.73 3.98
CA LEU A 67 2.71 6.49 3.17
C LEU A 67 3.95 7.22 3.71
N ILE A 68 3.80 8.47 4.14
CA ILE A 68 4.89 9.24 4.77
C ILE A 68 5.37 8.56 6.05
N ARG A 69 4.46 8.09 6.92
CA ARG A 69 4.80 7.36 8.15
C ARG A 69 5.50 6.03 7.87
N LEU A 70 5.23 5.40 6.73
CA LEU A 70 5.94 4.21 6.26
C LEU A 70 7.28 4.53 5.60
N GLY A 71 7.66 5.82 5.49
CA GLY A 71 8.93 6.25 4.93
C GLY A 71 8.94 6.51 3.42
N PHE A 72 7.79 6.49 2.75
CA PHE A 72 7.71 6.85 1.33
C PHE A 72 7.82 8.38 1.16
N THR A 73 8.71 8.82 0.28
CA THR A 73 8.95 10.25 -0.01
C THR A 73 8.63 10.63 -1.46
N ASP A 74 8.58 9.66 -2.36
CA ASP A 74 8.55 9.80 -3.82
C ASP A 74 7.28 9.23 -4.47
N PHE A 75 6.19 9.18 -3.74
CA PHE A 75 4.90 8.77 -4.29
C PHE A 75 4.13 9.96 -4.89
N THR A 76 3.26 9.65 -5.83
CA THR A 76 2.34 10.60 -6.46
C THR A 76 0.91 10.12 -6.31
N ILE A 77 -0.01 11.00 -5.90
CA ILE A 77 -1.45 10.79 -5.94
C ILE A 77 -1.94 11.41 -7.25
N ARG A 78 -2.17 10.58 -8.25
CA ARG A 78 -2.77 10.99 -9.52
C ARG A 78 -4.24 11.30 -9.29
N LEU A 79 -4.73 12.41 -9.81
CA LEU A 79 -6.10 12.90 -9.63
C LEU A 79 -6.74 13.22 -10.97
N ASN A 80 -7.95 12.74 -11.19
CA ASN A 80 -8.81 13.09 -12.32
C ASN A 80 -10.29 13.09 -11.90
N HIS A 81 -11.21 13.35 -12.85
CA HIS A 81 -12.65 13.40 -12.63
C HIS A 81 -13.42 12.74 -13.78
N ARG A 82 -14.49 12.01 -13.48
CA ARG A 82 -15.31 11.32 -14.48
C ARG A 82 -15.87 12.27 -15.56
N ASP A 83 -16.34 13.45 -15.15
CA ASP A 83 -16.90 14.42 -16.08
C ASP A 83 -15.83 15.10 -16.92
N VAL A 84 -14.59 15.28 -16.40
CA VAL A 84 -13.44 15.71 -17.18
C VAL A 84 -13.15 14.68 -18.29
N LEU A 85 -13.09 13.39 -17.94
CA LEU A 85 -12.85 12.32 -18.92
C LEU A 85 -13.91 12.33 -20.05
N ARG A 86 -15.20 12.49 -19.70
CA ARG A 86 -16.28 12.58 -20.67
C ARG A 86 -16.16 13.85 -21.53
N GLY A 87 -15.92 14.99 -20.89
CA GLY A 87 -15.74 16.26 -21.60
C GLY A 87 -14.55 16.23 -22.58
N LEU A 88 -13.47 15.54 -22.26
CA LEU A 88 -12.34 15.33 -23.18
C LEU A 88 -12.73 14.47 -24.38
N LEU A 89 -13.57 13.45 -24.21
CA LEU A 89 -14.11 12.67 -25.33
C LEU A 89 -15.06 13.49 -26.19
N ASP A 90 -15.93 14.30 -25.56
CA ASP A 90 -16.83 15.23 -26.27
C ASP A 90 -16.02 16.22 -27.11
N SER A 91 -14.97 16.82 -26.53
CA SER A 91 -14.09 17.77 -27.25
C SER A 91 -13.33 17.11 -28.37
N ALA A 92 -13.05 15.82 -28.30
CA ALA A 92 -12.41 15.03 -29.35
C ALA A 92 -13.40 14.54 -30.44
N GLY A 93 -14.70 14.83 -30.31
CA GLY A 93 -15.73 14.41 -31.28
C GLY A 93 -16.16 12.93 -31.12
N VAL A 94 -15.88 12.30 -29.98
CA VAL A 94 -16.37 10.94 -29.68
C VAL A 94 -17.84 11.01 -29.24
N VAL A 95 -18.69 10.30 -29.95
CA VAL A 95 -20.15 10.29 -29.63
C VAL A 95 -20.39 9.66 -28.25
N ALA A 96 -21.34 10.20 -27.48
CA ALA A 96 -21.61 9.83 -26.09
C ALA A 96 -21.87 8.32 -25.89
N ALA A 97 -22.51 7.66 -26.86
CA ALA A 97 -22.75 6.22 -26.84
C ALA A 97 -21.47 5.36 -26.80
N LEU A 98 -20.33 5.92 -27.23
CA LEU A 98 -19.02 5.23 -27.25
C LEU A 98 -18.11 5.63 -26.09
N HIS A 99 -18.51 6.56 -25.20
CA HIS A 99 -17.66 7.06 -24.13
C HIS A 99 -17.14 5.96 -23.21
N ASP A 100 -18.01 5.08 -22.70
CA ASP A 100 -17.58 4.01 -21.79
C ASP A 100 -16.63 3.03 -22.51
N ALA A 101 -16.90 2.71 -23.77
CA ALA A 101 -16.04 1.86 -24.58
C ALA A 101 -14.67 2.52 -24.85
N ALA A 102 -14.66 3.83 -25.13
CA ALA A 102 -13.45 4.61 -25.36
C ALA A 102 -12.61 4.70 -24.06
N LEU A 103 -13.21 4.99 -22.92
CA LEU A 103 -12.52 5.04 -21.65
C LEU A 103 -11.89 3.69 -21.26
N VAL A 104 -12.57 2.56 -21.54
CA VAL A 104 -11.98 1.21 -21.35
C VAL A 104 -10.75 0.99 -22.23
N ALA A 105 -10.69 1.56 -23.41
CA ALA A 105 -9.50 1.51 -24.25
C ALA A 105 -8.38 2.41 -23.70
N ILE A 106 -8.72 3.63 -23.29
CA ILE A 106 -7.79 4.63 -22.73
C ILE A 106 -7.16 4.13 -21.42
N ASP A 107 -7.89 3.42 -20.56
CA ASP A 107 -7.35 2.79 -19.31
C ASP A 107 -6.18 1.83 -19.59
N LYS A 108 -5.99 1.41 -20.82
CA LYS A 108 -4.88 0.55 -21.22
C LYS A 108 -3.66 1.31 -21.73
N LEU A 109 -3.71 2.65 -21.79
CA LEU A 109 -2.68 3.48 -22.43
C LEU A 109 -1.26 3.16 -21.91
N ASP A 110 -1.12 3.02 -20.59
CA ASP A 110 0.16 2.71 -19.93
C ASP A 110 0.70 1.30 -20.29
N ARG A 111 -0.16 0.40 -20.82
CA ARG A 111 0.19 -0.99 -21.11
C ARG A 111 0.41 -1.29 -22.59
N VAL A 112 -0.40 -0.70 -23.46
CA VAL A 112 -0.39 -1.02 -24.89
C VAL A 112 0.10 0.14 -25.77
N GLY A 113 0.36 1.31 -25.17
CA GLY A 113 0.81 2.50 -25.87
C GLY A 113 -0.27 3.19 -26.72
N ALA A 114 0.06 4.34 -27.28
CA ALA A 114 -0.86 5.18 -28.04
C ALA A 114 -1.41 4.47 -29.29
N ASP A 115 -0.54 3.80 -30.07
CA ASP A 115 -0.94 3.09 -31.29
C ASP A 115 -1.92 1.94 -30.99
N GLY A 116 -1.65 1.17 -29.92
CA GLY A 116 -2.54 0.08 -29.48
C GLY A 116 -3.91 0.60 -29.05
N VAL A 117 -3.95 1.73 -28.31
CA VAL A 117 -5.22 2.37 -27.90
C VAL A 117 -5.94 2.93 -29.12
N LYS A 118 -5.25 3.60 -30.07
CA LYS A 118 -5.87 4.11 -31.30
C LYS A 118 -6.56 3.00 -32.08
N ALA A 119 -5.85 1.89 -32.33
CA ALA A 119 -6.41 0.74 -33.02
C ALA A 119 -7.65 0.15 -32.30
N GLU A 120 -7.63 0.12 -30.96
CA GLU A 120 -8.77 -0.36 -30.19
C GLU A 120 -9.96 0.60 -30.24
N LEU A 121 -9.74 1.93 -30.20
CA LEU A 121 -10.78 2.94 -30.35
C LEU A 121 -11.49 2.81 -31.70
N VAL A 122 -10.71 2.74 -32.78
CA VAL A 122 -11.26 2.56 -34.15
C VAL A 122 -12.05 1.26 -34.26
N ARG A 123 -11.52 0.14 -33.74
CA ARG A 123 -12.23 -1.14 -33.72
C ARG A 123 -13.57 -1.08 -32.97
N ARG A 124 -13.69 -0.19 -31.98
CA ARG A 124 -14.93 0.04 -31.19
C ARG A 124 -15.88 1.04 -31.84
N GLY A 125 -15.57 1.53 -33.04
CA GLY A 125 -16.43 2.42 -33.82
C GLY A 125 -16.14 3.92 -33.66
N VAL A 126 -15.06 4.30 -32.99
CA VAL A 126 -14.61 5.70 -32.94
C VAL A 126 -13.93 6.04 -34.26
N GLY A 127 -14.30 7.15 -34.90
CA GLY A 127 -13.66 7.62 -36.15
C GLY A 127 -12.15 7.87 -35.92
N GLU A 128 -11.34 7.70 -36.98
CA GLU A 128 -9.87 7.84 -36.89
C GLU A 128 -9.41 9.21 -36.38
N ASP A 129 -10.04 10.28 -36.85
CA ASP A 129 -9.70 11.65 -36.42
C ASP A 129 -10.09 11.88 -34.97
N ALA A 130 -11.26 11.41 -34.54
CA ALA A 130 -11.71 11.48 -33.16
C ALA A 130 -10.83 10.62 -32.23
N ALA A 131 -10.36 9.45 -32.67
CA ALA A 131 -9.43 8.62 -31.93
C ALA A 131 -8.06 9.30 -31.74
N ALA A 132 -7.55 9.97 -32.78
CA ALA A 132 -6.31 10.74 -32.69
C ALA A 132 -6.46 11.97 -31.78
N ALA A 133 -7.57 12.70 -31.88
CA ALA A 133 -7.87 13.84 -31.01
C ALA A 133 -8.05 13.42 -29.55
N ALA A 134 -8.72 12.29 -29.30
CA ALA A 134 -8.85 11.71 -27.96
C ALA A 134 -7.46 11.39 -27.36
N LEU A 135 -6.60 10.69 -28.08
CA LEU A 135 -5.25 10.40 -27.61
C LEU A 135 -4.45 11.65 -27.26
N ALA A 136 -4.56 12.70 -28.09
CA ALA A 136 -3.93 13.99 -27.81
C ALA A 136 -4.51 14.66 -26.54
N ALA A 137 -5.83 14.60 -26.34
CA ALA A 137 -6.49 15.16 -25.17
C ALA A 137 -6.11 14.43 -23.87
N PHE A 138 -5.96 13.09 -23.91
CA PHE A 138 -5.58 12.25 -22.80
C PHE A 138 -4.06 12.11 -22.59
N ALA A 139 -3.24 12.72 -23.45
CA ALA A 139 -1.79 12.69 -23.27
C ALA A 139 -1.41 13.28 -21.89
N SER A 140 -0.59 12.55 -21.15
CA SER A 140 -0.06 13.00 -19.85
C SER A 140 1.36 13.50 -20.03
N ASP A 141 1.64 14.67 -19.47
CA ASP A 141 3.00 15.17 -19.29
C ASP A 141 3.34 15.11 -17.80
N THR A 142 4.12 14.11 -17.44
CA THR A 142 4.52 13.89 -16.04
C THR A 142 5.48 14.96 -15.50
N SER A 143 6.06 15.80 -16.38
CA SER A 143 6.91 16.92 -16.01
C SER A 143 6.14 18.22 -15.75
N ALA A 144 4.90 18.32 -16.27
CA ALA A 144 4.06 19.49 -16.09
C ALA A 144 3.56 19.62 -14.65
N ASP A 145 3.51 20.85 -14.15
CA ASP A 145 2.87 21.13 -12.87
C ASP A 145 1.33 21.15 -13.00
N ASN A 146 0.65 21.18 -11.86
CA ASN A 146 -0.81 21.19 -11.84
C ASN A 146 -1.41 22.43 -12.53
N ALA A 147 -0.73 23.57 -12.54
CA ALA A 147 -1.24 24.80 -13.17
C ALA A 147 -1.20 24.67 -14.71
N ALA A 148 -0.13 24.11 -15.26
CA ALA A 148 -0.02 23.85 -16.70
C ALA A 148 -1.05 22.83 -17.17
N VAL A 149 -1.24 21.73 -16.43
CA VAL A 149 -2.26 20.70 -16.74
C VAL A 149 -3.67 21.29 -16.64
N ASP A 150 -3.97 22.06 -15.59
CA ASP A 150 -5.25 22.75 -15.41
C ASP A 150 -5.57 23.70 -16.57
N GLY A 151 -4.60 24.53 -16.98
CA GLY A 151 -4.75 25.45 -18.12
C GLY A 151 -5.04 24.72 -19.44
N ARG A 152 -4.36 23.60 -19.68
CA ARG A 152 -4.61 22.74 -20.86
C ARG A 152 -6.03 22.12 -20.79
N LEU A 153 -6.41 21.56 -19.65
CA LEU A 153 -7.75 20.99 -19.47
C LEU A 153 -8.83 22.05 -19.64
N ALA A 154 -8.65 23.25 -19.08
CA ALA A 154 -9.60 24.37 -19.24
C ALA A 154 -9.83 24.73 -20.70
N SER A 155 -8.76 24.74 -21.51
CA SER A 155 -8.84 25.02 -22.94
C SER A 155 -9.58 23.92 -23.71
N LEU A 156 -9.28 22.64 -23.41
CA LEU A 156 -9.92 21.49 -24.07
C LEU A 156 -11.40 21.33 -23.69
N LEU A 157 -11.75 21.71 -22.47
CA LEU A 157 -13.12 21.59 -21.94
C LEU A 157 -13.98 22.85 -22.19
N ALA A 158 -13.46 23.85 -22.89
CA ALA A 158 -14.22 25.06 -23.20
C ALA A 158 -15.51 24.71 -23.96
N GLY A 159 -16.68 25.08 -23.36
CA GLY A 159 -18.01 24.73 -23.89
C GLY A 159 -18.56 23.37 -23.46
N GLN A 160 -17.79 22.54 -22.76
CA GLN A 160 -18.22 21.24 -22.24
C GLN A 160 -18.69 21.38 -20.79
N GLY A 161 -19.97 21.74 -20.59
CA GLY A 161 -20.50 22.16 -19.28
C GLY A 161 -20.20 21.23 -18.12
N SER A 162 -20.42 19.90 -18.25
CA SER A 162 -20.11 18.92 -17.21
C SER A 162 -18.60 18.77 -16.99
N GLY A 163 -17.79 18.79 -18.05
CA GLY A 163 -16.34 18.75 -17.97
C GLY A 163 -15.77 19.95 -17.22
N VAL A 164 -16.30 21.16 -17.46
CA VAL A 164 -15.94 22.40 -16.74
C VAL A 164 -16.28 22.26 -15.24
N ALA A 165 -17.46 21.73 -14.90
CA ALA A 165 -17.85 21.51 -13.51
C ALA A 165 -16.92 20.49 -12.81
N GLY A 166 -16.56 19.40 -13.50
CA GLY A 166 -15.59 18.43 -13.03
C GLY A 166 -14.20 19.06 -12.77
N LEU A 167 -13.71 19.90 -13.68
CA LEU A 167 -12.46 20.63 -13.50
C LEU A 167 -12.51 21.60 -12.30
N GLN A 168 -13.64 22.26 -12.07
CA GLN A 168 -13.83 23.12 -10.89
C GLN A 168 -13.78 22.31 -9.61
N ASN A 169 -14.35 21.09 -9.57
CA ASN A 169 -14.26 20.21 -8.43
C ASN A 169 -12.80 19.79 -8.18
N LEU A 170 -12.02 19.44 -9.21
CA LEU A 170 -10.59 19.14 -9.09
C LEU A 170 -9.80 20.31 -8.49
N ARG A 171 -10.08 21.55 -8.94
CA ARG A 171 -9.47 22.77 -8.37
C ARG A 171 -9.78 22.94 -6.88
N GLN A 172 -11.00 22.64 -6.45
CA GLN A 172 -11.38 22.69 -5.04
C GLN A 172 -10.63 21.64 -4.22
N ILE A 173 -10.52 20.40 -4.74
CA ILE A 173 -9.75 19.34 -4.09
C ILE A 173 -8.29 19.75 -3.94
N LEU A 174 -7.66 20.24 -5.00
CA LEU A 174 -6.28 20.73 -4.97
C LEU A 174 -6.10 21.84 -3.93
N SER A 175 -6.97 22.86 -3.97
CA SER A 175 -6.93 23.99 -3.03
C SER A 175 -7.05 23.53 -1.57
N ASN A 176 -8.02 22.66 -1.27
CA ASN A 176 -8.20 22.10 0.08
C ASN A 176 -7.01 21.23 0.53
N SER A 177 -6.32 20.60 -0.41
CA SER A 177 -5.18 19.73 -0.12
C SER A 177 -3.89 20.48 0.16
N THR A 178 -3.75 21.75 -0.23
CA THR A 178 -2.51 22.53 -0.07
C THR A 178 -2.01 22.62 1.37
N VAL A 179 -2.93 22.64 2.33
CA VAL A 179 -2.64 22.72 3.77
C VAL A 179 -2.46 21.36 4.43
N THR A 180 -2.48 20.27 3.64
CA THR A 180 -2.35 18.89 4.11
C THR A 180 -1.04 18.26 3.63
N SER A 181 -0.70 17.10 4.16
CA SER A 181 0.44 16.28 3.69
C SER A 181 0.32 15.87 2.22
N ALA A 182 -0.90 15.77 1.68
CA ALA A 182 -1.15 15.38 0.30
C ALA A 182 -0.81 16.48 -0.73
N GLY A 183 -0.81 17.76 -0.34
CA GLY A 183 -0.72 18.89 -1.28
C GLY A 183 0.49 18.82 -2.23
N ARG A 184 1.64 18.40 -1.73
CA ARG A 184 2.86 18.23 -2.57
C ARG A 184 2.88 16.97 -3.41
N HIS A 185 2.01 16.01 -3.13
CA HIS A 185 1.98 14.70 -3.79
C HIS A 185 0.86 14.56 -4.83
N ILE A 186 -0.18 15.41 -4.78
CA ILE A 186 -1.30 15.35 -5.73
C ILE A 186 -0.87 15.96 -7.08
N ARG A 187 -1.17 15.23 -8.16
CA ARG A 187 -0.96 15.66 -9.54
C ARG A 187 -2.21 15.40 -10.38
N LEU A 188 -2.64 16.43 -11.11
CA LEU A 188 -3.66 16.26 -12.15
C LEU A 188 -3.11 15.37 -13.26
N ASP A 189 -3.91 14.42 -13.70
CA ASP A 189 -3.51 13.48 -14.73
C ASP A 189 -4.68 13.10 -15.63
N ALA A 190 -4.71 13.69 -16.82
CA ALA A 190 -5.76 13.45 -17.80
C ALA A 190 -5.86 11.98 -18.26
N SER A 191 -4.76 11.23 -18.20
CA SER A 191 -4.72 9.82 -18.62
C SER A 191 -5.31 8.86 -17.58
N LEU A 192 -5.54 9.29 -16.34
CA LEU A 192 -6.12 8.46 -15.30
C LEU A 192 -7.61 8.19 -15.57
N ALA A 193 -7.93 7.04 -16.14
CA ALA A 193 -9.29 6.65 -16.58
C ALA A 193 -9.83 5.41 -15.86
N ARG A 194 -9.57 5.26 -14.57
CA ARG A 194 -9.96 4.08 -13.76
C ARG A 194 -11.37 4.14 -13.18
N GLY A 195 -11.83 2.97 -12.68
CA GLY A 195 -13.08 2.85 -11.92
C GLY A 195 -14.33 3.15 -12.76
N LEU A 196 -14.31 2.79 -14.03
CA LEU A 196 -15.32 3.18 -15.03
C LEU A 196 -16.73 2.71 -14.70
N SER A 197 -16.89 1.66 -13.90
CA SER A 197 -18.21 1.04 -13.65
C SER A 197 -18.97 1.65 -12.48
N TYR A 198 -18.33 2.36 -11.53
CA TYR A 198 -19.01 2.83 -10.32
C TYR A 198 -18.59 4.20 -9.80
N TYR A 199 -17.45 4.78 -10.22
CA TYR A 199 -17.10 6.14 -9.82
C TYR A 199 -17.94 7.18 -10.54
N THR A 200 -18.36 8.20 -9.79
CA THR A 200 -19.27 9.25 -10.25
C THR A 200 -18.64 10.64 -10.29
N GLY A 201 -17.48 10.82 -9.69
CA GLY A 201 -16.80 12.10 -9.54
C GLY A 201 -15.28 11.97 -9.65
N ALA A 202 -14.57 12.53 -8.66
CA ALA A 202 -13.12 12.45 -8.59
C ALA A 202 -12.64 11.00 -8.49
N ILE A 203 -11.48 10.73 -9.10
CA ILE A 203 -10.77 9.44 -9.08
C ILE A 203 -9.31 9.67 -8.69
N PHE A 204 -8.78 8.72 -7.90
CA PHE A 204 -7.44 8.79 -7.34
C PHE A 204 -6.65 7.52 -7.62
N GLU A 205 -5.35 7.66 -7.75
CA GLU A 205 -4.42 6.53 -7.82
C GLU A 205 -3.08 6.91 -7.21
N VAL A 206 -2.53 6.05 -6.35
CA VAL A 206 -1.17 6.22 -5.84
C VAL A 206 -0.19 5.45 -6.70
N ALA A 207 0.77 6.17 -7.26
CA ALA A 207 1.89 5.62 -8.02
C ALA A 207 3.21 5.84 -7.30
N VAL A 208 4.15 4.91 -7.49
CA VAL A 208 5.58 5.02 -7.12
C VAL A 208 6.42 4.65 -8.34
N PRO A 209 7.64 5.20 -8.49
CA PRO A 209 8.42 5.03 -9.72
C PRO A 209 8.79 3.59 -10.08
N ASP A 210 9.02 2.76 -9.08
CA ASP A 210 9.57 1.39 -9.18
C ASP A 210 8.53 0.27 -9.14
N LEU A 211 7.24 0.60 -9.14
CA LEU A 211 6.15 -0.38 -9.21
C LEU A 211 5.32 -0.20 -10.50
N ALA A 212 5.30 -1.22 -11.33
CA ALA A 212 4.34 -1.27 -12.44
C ALA A 212 2.91 -1.40 -11.89
N GLY A 213 2.12 -0.34 -11.98
CA GLY A 213 0.78 -0.22 -11.42
C GLY A 213 0.75 0.69 -10.19
N SER A 214 -0.28 0.55 -9.36
CA SER A 214 -0.52 1.47 -8.25
C SER A 214 -0.43 0.76 -6.90
N LEU A 215 -0.05 1.50 -5.84
CA LEU A 215 -0.16 1.04 -4.45
C LEU A 215 -1.61 0.98 -3.98
N GLY A 216 -2.47 1.81 -4.55
CA GLY A 216 -3.88 1.87 -4.23
C GLY A 216 -4.63 2.81 -5.14
N GLY A 217 -5.93 2.87 -4.97
CA GLY A 217 -6.81 3.73 -5.75
C GLY A 217 -8.15 3.96 -5.07
N GLY A 218 -8.83 5.01 -5.49
CA GLY A 218 -10.10 5.42 -4.92
C GLY A 218 -10.87 6.39 -5.80
N GLY A 219 -11.93 6.94 -5.25
CA GLY A 219 -12.75 7.96 -5.90
C GLY A 219 -14.11 8.13 -5.26
N ARG A 220 -14.91 9.02 -5.83
CA ARG A 220 -16.29 9.27 -5.46
C ARG A 220 -17.22 8.26 -6.13
N TYR A 221 -18.17 7.69 -5.37
CA TYR A 221 -19.09 6.64 -5.83
C TYR A 221 -20.53 6.83 -5.29
N ASP A 222 -21.14 7.97 -5.55
CA ASP A 222 -22.42 8.41 -4.98
C ASP A 222 -23.60 7.48 -5.31
N ASN A 223 -23.53 6.73 -6.41
CA ASN A 223 -24.62 5.85 -6.83
C ASN A 223 -24.51 4.41 -6.28
N LEU A 224 -23.38 4.04 -5.67
CA LEU A 224 -23.14 2.64 -5.29
C LEU A 224 -24.06 2.17 -4.17
N VAL A 225 -24.32 3.02 -3.17
CA VAL A 225 -25.27 2.73 -2.08
C VAL A 225 -26.69 2.68 -2.62
N GLY A 226 -27.00 3.54 -3.58
CA GLY A 226 -28.31 3.61 -4.23
C GLY A 226 -28.75 2.34 -4.95
N MET A 227 -27.79 1.51 -5.40
CA MET A 227 -28.10 0.19 -5.97
C MET A 227 -28.81 -0.75 -4.99
N PHE A 228 -28.71 -0.49 -3.69
CA PHE A 228 -29.32 -1.29 -2.62
C PHE A 228 -30.44 -0.55 -1.89
N SER A 229 -30.34 0.78 -1.77
CA SER A 229 -31.32 1.60 -1.03
C SER A 229 -32.33 2.30 -1.92
N GLY A 230 -32.13 2.34 -3.24
CA GLY A 230 -32.95 3.12 -4.18
C GLY A 230 -32.70 4.64 -4.11
N GLN A 231 -31.81 5.12 -3.25
CA GLN A 231 -31.50 6.54 -3.08
C GLN A 231 -30.00 6.78 -3.23
N SER A 232 -29.61 7.80 -3.99
CA SER A 232 -28.20 8.21 -4.10
C SER A 232 -27.70 8.71 -2.75
N VAL A 233 -26.55 8.18 -2.31
CA VAL A 233 -25.88 8.57 -1.07
C VAL A 233 -24.45 8.95 -1.40
N PRO A 234 -24.06 10.23 -1.21
CA PRO A 234 -22.72 10.69 -1.50
C PRO A 234 -21.67 9.88 -0.75
N ALA A 235 -20.69 9.38 -1.46
CA ALA A 235 -19.62 8.56 -0.87
C ALA A 235 -18.30 8.74 -1.64
N CYS A 236 -17.21 8.80 -0.90
CA CYS A 236 -15.84 8.81 -1.43
C CYS A 236 -14.96 7.92 -0.58
N GLY A 237 -14.07 7.17 -1.20
CA GLY A 237 -13.16 6.29 -0.48
C GLY A 237 -11.92 5.96 -1.25
N PHE A 238 -10.97 5.34 -0.54
CA PHE A 238 -9.69 4.93 -1.07
C PHE A 238 -9.29 3.57 -0.49
N SER A 239 -8.61 2.76 -1.28
CA SER A 239 -8.08 1.46 -0.86
C SER A 239 -6.60 1.36 -1.15
N LEU A 240 -5.78 1.08 -0.13
CA LEU A 240 -4.37 0.72 -0.27
C LEU A 240 -4.22 -0.80 -0.25
N GLY A 241 -3.37 -1.33 -1.14
CA GLY A 241 -3.00 -2.75 -1.16
C GLY A 241 -1.78 -2.99 -0.27
N LEU A 242 -1.98 -3.63 0.90
CA LEU A 242 -0.92 -3.85 1.88
C LEU A 242 0.27 -4.61 1.27
N GLU A 243 0.01 -5.72 0.56
CA GLU A 243 1.07 -6.54 -0.02
C GLU A 243 1.90 -5.78 -1.06
N ARG A 244 1.29 -4.87 -1.83
CA ARG A 244 2.03 -4.02 -2.77
C ARG A 244 2.97 -3.06 -2.05
N ILE A 245 2.51 -2.47 -0.96
CA ILE A 245 3.33 -1.62 -0.09
C ILE A 245 4.49 -2.45 0.46
N LEU A 246 4.23 -3.64 1.01
CA LEU A 246 5.27 -4.53 1.56
C LEU A 246 6.28 -4.98 0.51
N VAL A 247 5.86 -5.26 -0.72
CA VAL A 247 6.77 -5.61 -1.83
C VAL A 247 7.72 -4.46 -2.12
N VAL A 248 7.21 -3.23 -2.26
CA VAL A 248 8.04 -2.04 -2.53
C VAL A 248 8.97 -1.76 -1.35
N MET A 249 8.47 -1.82 -0.11
CA MET A 249 9.29 -1.63 1.10
C MET A 249 10.43 -2.66 1.18
N GLY A 250 10.14 -3.92 0.83
CA GLY A 250 11.15 -4.98 0.80
C GLY A 250 12.23 -4.74 -0.25
N GLU A 251 11.85 -4.33 -1.46
CA GLU A 251 12.79 -4.04 -2.56
C GLU A 251 13.65 -2.81 -2.28
N ARG A 252 13.12 -1.84 -1.55
CA ARG A 252 13.83 -0.62 -1.14
C ARG A 252 14.61 -0.77 0.17
N GLY A 253 14.55 -1.93 0.83
CA GLY A 253 15.20 -2.15 2.14
C GLY A 253 14.65 -1.24 3.25
N MET A 254 13.36 -0.88 3.19
CA MET A 254 12.72 0.06 4.12
C MET A 254 12.29 -0.56 5.45
N PHE A 255 12.41 -1.89 5.59
CA PHE A 255 12.07 -2.52 6.88
C PHE A 255 13.10 -2.18 7.95
N PRO A 256 12.66 -1.87 9.18
CA PRO A 256 13.56 -1.68 10.30
C PRO A 256 14.46 -2.91 10.51
N PRO A 257 15.74 -2.73 10.88
CA PRO A 257 16.66 -3.85 11.08
C PRO A 257 16.12 -4.92 12.03
N GLU A 258 15.33 -4.52 13.02
CA GLU A 258 14.74 -5.41 14.02
C GLU A 258 13.70 -6.38 13.41
N VAL A 259 13.04 -5.96 12.33
CA VAL A 259 12.08 -6.78 11.57
C VAL A 259 12.81 -7.62 10.52
N ALA A 260 13.87 -7.08 9.94
CA ALA A 260 14.66 -7.75 8.91
C ALA A 260 15.51 -8.91 9.47
N VAL A 261 15.90 -8.86 10.75
CA VAL A 261 16.68 -9.92 11.41
C VAL A 261 15.77 -11.10 11.73
N SER A 262 15.87 -12.16 10.94
CA SER A 262 15.05 -13.38 11.08
C SER A 262 15.60 -14.39 12.10
N GLY A 263 16.82 -14.20 12.63
CA GLY A 263 17.45 -15.12 13.58
C GLY A 263 17.13 -14.83 15.04
N PRO A 264 17.39 -15.80 15.94
CA PRO A 264 17.33 -15.58 17.37
C PRO A 264 18.47 -14.65 17.82
N ASP A 265 18.24 -13.90 18.89
CA ASP A 265 19.32 -13.14 19.53
C ASP A 265 20.36 -14.08 20.14
N VAL A 266 19.88 -15.16 20.72
CA VAL A 266 20.71 -16.16 21.41
C VAL A 266 20.27 -17.58 21.06
N LEU A 267 21.22 -18.43 20.71
CA LEU A 267 21.04 -19.88 20.69
C LEU A 267 21.62 -20.47 22.00
N VAL A 268 20.79 -21.20 22.74
CA VAL A 268 21.22 -22.00 23.90
C VAL A 268 21.59 -23.39 23.42
N THR A 269 22.85 -23.81 23.64
CA THR A 269 23.28 -25.16 23.25
C THR A 269 22.77 -26.21 24.24
N LEU A 270 22.70 -27.44 23.76
CA LEU A 270 22.45 -28.63 24.59
C LEU A 270 23.76 -29.40 24.74
N TRP A 271 24.33 -29.41 25.96
CA TRP A 271 25.60 -30.06 26.23
C TRP A 271 25.49 -31.61 26.22
N ASN A 272 24.45 -32.13 26.85
CA ASN A 272 24.05 -33.53 26.83
C ASN A 272 22.58 -33.64 27.22
N ASP A 273 21.99 -34.84 27.12
CA ASP A 273 20.57 -35.06 27.41
C ASP A 273 20.20 -34.78 28.89
N GLN A 274 21.14 -35.00 29.82
CA GLN A 274 20.90 -34.71 31.23
C GLN A 274 20.82 -33.20 31.51
N ALA A 275 21.47 -32.39 30.69
CA ALA A 275 21.44 -30.92 30.77
C ALA A 275 20.22 -30.29 30.15
N ALA A 276 19.31 -31.05 29.53
CA ALA A 276 18.17 -30.52 28.80
C ALA A 276 17.28 -29.59 29.65
N GLY A 277 16.99 -30.00 30.88
CA GLY A 277 16.20 -29.20 31.81
C GLY A 277 16.81 -27.85 32.14
N GLU A 278 18.13 -27.79 32.31
CA GLU A 278 18.89 -26.55 32.58
C GLU A 278 18.93 -25.66 31.37
N SER A 279 19.17 -26.22 30.19
CA SER A 279 19.17 -25.45 28.93
C SER A 279 17.80 -24.81 28.65
N ILE A 280 16.71 -25.54 28.93
CA ILE A 280 15.34 -25.01 28.80
C ILE A 280 15.08 -23.93 29.86
N ALA A 281 15.51 -24.12 31.11
CA ALA A 281 15.37 -23.12 32.16
C ALA A 281 16.13 -21.84 31.83
N LEU A 282 17.39 -21.93 31.34
CA LEU A 282 18.19 -20.81 30.88
C LEU A 282 17.47 -20.06 29.75
N ALA A 283 16.97 -20.80 28.77
CA ALA A 283 16.24 -20.19 27.67
C ALA A 283 14.97 -19.45 28.12
N ARG A 284 14.23 -20.00 29.08
CA ARG A 284 13.06 -19.35 29.70
C ARG A 284 13.46 -18.05 30.37
N ASP A 285 14.52 -18.05 31.14
CA ASP A 285 14.97 -16.85 31.85
C ASP A 285 15.46 -15.77 30.93
N LEU A 286 16.18 -16.13 29.87
CA LEU A 286 16.59 -15.20 28.80
C LEU A 286 15.35 -14.65 28.01
N ARG A 287 14.34 -15.48 27.73
CA ARG A 287 13.09 -15.01 27.10
C ARG A 287 12.33 -14.05 28.03
N SER A 288 12.29 -14.34 29.32
CA SER A 288 11.70 -13.44 30.34
C SER A 288 12.44 -12.11 30.43
N ALA A 289 13.72 -12.09 30.08
CA ALA A 289 14.51 -10.88 29.91
C ALA A 289 14.27 -10.14 28.59
N GLY A 290 13.32 -10.58 27.74
CA GLY A 290 12.95 -9.93 26.49
C GLY A 290 13.80 -10.31 25.28
N LEU A 291 14.58 -11.39 25.36
CA LEU A 291 15.43 -11.89 24.28
C LEU A 291 14.70 -12.93 23.41
N ARG A 292 15.00 -12.95 22.11
CA ARG A 292 14.56 -14.01 21.19
C ARG A 292 15.54 -15.18 21.32
N VAL A 293 15.08 -16.29 21.88
CA VAL A 293 15.95 -17.41 22.25
C VAL A 293 15.49 -18.70 21.58
N GLU A 294 16.42 -19.38 20.92
CA GLU A 294 16.25 -20.74 20.40
C GLU A 294 17.10 -21.72 21.23
N VAL A 295 16.57 -22.87 21.52
CA VAL A 295 17.32 -23.97 22.17
C VAL A 295 17.67 -24.99 21.09
N TYR A 296 18.91 -25.41 21.00
CA TYR A 296 19.30 -26.49 20.11
C TYR A 296 18.71 -27.81 20.63
N PRO A 297 17.97 -28.59 19.79
CA PRO A 297 17.13 -29.67 20.31
C PRO A 297 17.83 -31.00 20.57
N GLU A 298 19.08 -31.18 20.13
CA GLU A 298 19.82 -32.44 20.17
C GLU A 298 21.17 -32.31 20.86
N ALA A 299 21.65 -33.34 21.58
CA ALA A 299 22.96 -33.38 22.24
C ALA A 299 24.08 -33.66 21.22
N ASP A 300 24.21 -32.80 20.21
CA ASP A 300 25.25 -32.87 19.19
C ASP A 300 26.56 -32.24 19.66
N LYS A 301 27.66 -32.53 18.95
CA LYS A 301 28.94 -31.84 19.13
C LYS A 301 28.75 -30.31 19.02
N ILE A 302 29.37 -29.55 19.94
CA ILE A 302 29.22 -28.07 20.00
C ILE A 302 29.55 -27.40 18.65
N GLY A 303 30.50 -27.89 17.89
CA GLY A 303 30.83 -27.35 16.55
C GLY A 303 29.65 -27.44 15.56
N LYS A 304 28.79 -28.49 15.64
CA LYS A 304 27.59 -28.63 14.82
C LYS A 304 26.52 -27.62 15.25
N GLN A 305 26.36 -27.44 16.55
CA GLN A 305 25.42 -26.47 17.13
C GLN A 305 25.81 -25.02 16.79
N LEU A 306 27.11 -24.69 16.83
CA LEU A 306 27.63 -23.39 16.41
C LEU A 306 27.38 -23.13 14.91
N LYS A 307 27.59 -24.14 14.05
CA LYS A 307 27.30 -24.04 12.61
C LYS A 307 25.80 -23.79 12.37
N TYR A 308 24.94 -24.48 13.12
CA TYR A 308 23.49 -24.26 13.06
C TYR A 308 23.14 -22.84 13.53
N ALA A 309 23.68 -22.37 14.65
CA ALA A 309 23.45 -21.02 15.15
C ALA A 309 23.82 -19.94 14.11
N SER A 310 24.96 -20.12 13.45
CA SER A 310 25.40 -19.23 12.40
C SER A 310 24.44 -19.25 11.18
N ALA A 311 24.01 -20.43 10.74
CA ALA A 311 23.06 -20.59 9.65
C ALA A 311 21.68 -19.98 9.98
N ARG A 312 21.29 -19.99 11.26
CA ARG A 312 20.06 -19.38 11.77
C ARG A 312 20.18 -17.86 11.95
N GLY A 313 21.37 -17.29 11.80
CA GLY A 313 21.60 -15.87 12.04
C GLY A 313 21.57 -15.48 13.51
N ALA A 314 21.85 -16.40 14.43
CA ALA A 314 21.96 -16.08 15.85
C ALA A 314 23.11 -15.09 16.08
N ARG A 315 22.92 -14.11 16.98
CA ARG A 315 23.96 -13.14 17.33
C ARG A 315 24.91 -13.69 18.37
N PHE A 316 24.37 -14.43 19.34
CA PHE A 316 25.12 -15.06 20.44
C PHE A 316 24.79 -16.53 20.56
N VAL A 317 25.72 -17.29 21.10
CA VAL A 317 25.51 -18.69 21.51
C VAL A 317 25.94 -18.82 22.97
N THR A 318 25.11 -19.45 23.80
CA THR A 318 25.45 -19.80 25.17
C THR A 318 25.82 -21.29 25.26
N ILE A 319 26.93 -21.59 25.90
CA ILE A 319 27.43 -22.94 26.14
C ILE A 319 27.55 -23.12 27.65
N VAL A 320 26.87 -24.14 28.18
CA VAL A 320 26.95 -24.52 29.62
C VAL A 320 27.42 -25.95 29.67
N GLY A 321 28.71 -26.12 29.77
CA GLY A 321 29.36 -27.40 30.02
C GLY A 321 29.45 -27.71 31.51
N ASP A 322 30.14 -28.78 31.86
CA ASP A 322 30.24 -29.22 33.25
C ASP A 322 31.01 -28.21 34.13
N ASP A 323 32.03 -27.54 33.54
CA ASP A 323 32.83 -26.52 34.23
C ASP A 323 32.03 -25.24 34.47
N GLU A 324 31.26 -24.81 33.46
CA GLU A 324 30.37 -23.63 33.55
C GLU A 324 29.26 -23.88 34.58
N ARG A 325 28.67 -25.07 34.56
CA ARG A 325 27.64 -25.49 35.52
C ARG A 325 28.15 -25.43 36.96
N ALA A 326 29.36 -25.98 37.22
CA ALA A 326 29.97 -25.94 38.53
C ALA A 326 30.20 -24.52 39.07
N LYS A 327 30.36 -23.54 38.18
CA LYS A 327 30.58 -22.12 38.50
C LYS A 327 29.29 -21.28 38.48
N GLY A 328 28.13 -21.85 38.13
CA GLY A 328 26.90 -21.10 37.96
C GLY A 328 26.99 -20.05 36.81
N ALA A 329 27.73 -20.37 35.78
CA ALA A 329 28.02 -19.45 34.67
C ALA A 329 27.68 -20.07 33.31
N ALA A 330 27.71 -19.27 32.25
CA ALA A 330 27.63 -19.71 30.87
C ALA A 330 28.77 -19.09 30.07
N ASN A 331 29.34 -19.84 29.17
CA ASN A 331 30.26 -19.30 28.17
C ASN A 331 29.44 -18.73 27.02
N VAL A 332 29.58 -17.45 26.72
CA VAL A 332 28.85 -16.73 25.66
C VAL A 332 29.80 -16.46 24.52
N LYS A 333 29.44 -16.92 23.33
CA LYS A 333 30.16 -16.64 22.10
C LYS A 333 29.37 -15.67 21.24
N GLN A 334 29.99 -14.55 20.85
CA GLN A 334 29.49 -13.64 19.83
C GLN A 334 29.88 -14.18 18.45
N LEU A 335 28.90 -14.51 17.60
CA LEU A 335 29.21 -15.19 16.34
C LEU A 335 29.84 -14.27 15.29
N ALA A 336 29.53 -12.96 15.31
CA ALA A 336 30.10 -12.00 14.37
C ALA A 336 31.61 -11.76 14.56
N THR A 337 32.08 -11.71 15.83
CA THR A 337 33.48 -11.42 16.16
C THR A 337 34.29 -12.68 16.53
N GLY A 338 33.57 -13.73 16.97
CA GLY A 338 34.20 -14.94 17.50
C GLY A 338 34.57 -14.83 18.98
N ASP A 339 34.41 -13.65 19.60
CA ASP A 339 34.77 -13.42 21.00
C ASP A 339 33.95 -14.31 21.95
N GLN A 340 34.59 -14.73 23.03
CA GLN A 340 33.97 -15.57 24.06
C GLN A 340 34.21 -14.99 25.45
N GLN A 341 33.16 -14.99 26.28
CA GLN A 341 33.24 -14.57 27.68
C GLN A 341 32.42 -15.48 28.57
N THR A 342 32.94 -15.74 29.76
CA THR A 342 32.18 -16.46 30.77
C THR A 342 31.42 -15.49 31.67
N ILE A 343 30.10 -15.62 31.71
CA ILE A 343 29.19 -14.68 32.39
C ILE A 343 28.38 -15.48 33.41
N PRO A 344 28.22 -15.00 34.66
CA PRO A 344 27.28 -15.60 35.63
C PRO A 344 25.88 -15.69 35.03
N VAL A 345 25.18 -16.80 35.25
CA VAL A 345 23.83 -17.01 34.73
C VAL A 345 22.87 -15.92 35.22
N SER A 346 23.02 -15.46 36.50
CA SER A 346 22.24 -14.34 37.07
C SER A 346 22.32 -13.03 36.23
N ASP A 347 23.45 -12.77 35.62
CA ASP A 347 23.74 -11.50 34.96
C ASP A 347 23.57 -11.57 33.42
N LEU A 348 23.40 -12.81 32.93
CA LEU A 348 23.48 -13.12 31.50
C LEU A 348 22.42 -12.39 30.67
N GLY A 349 21.18 -12.30 31.16
CA GLY A 349 20.10 -11.61 30.46
C GLY A 349 20.36 -10.11 30.30
N ALA A 350 20.85 -9.45 31.35
CA ALA A 350 21.21 -8.03 31.32
C ALA A 350 22.44 -7.78 30.44
N TRP A 351 23.44 -8.64 30.54
CA TRP A 351 24.67 -8.55 29.75
C TRP A 351 24.43 -8.69 28.25
N LEU A 352 23.56 -9.62 27.83
CA LEU A 352 23.17 -9.83 26.44
C LEU A 352 22.37 -8.64 25.91
N ARG A 353 21.38 -8.15 26.64
CA ARG A 353 20.56 -6.98 26.23
C ARG A 353 21.40 -5.72 25.98
N ALA A 354 22.43 -5.50 26.77
CA ALA A 354 23.32 -4.35 26.60
C ALA A 354 24.19 -4.41 25.31
N ARG A 355 24.20 -5.55 24.60
CA ARG A 355 25.02 -5.80 23.39
C ARG A 355 24.23 -6.12 22.14
N LEU A 356 22.91 -6.10 22.22
CA LEU A 356 21.98 -6.26 21.11
C LEU A 356 21.58 -4.93 20.51
#